data_e549c5caf8863d706fc7861d1eb10cde
#
_entry.id   e549c5caf8863d706fc7861d1eb10cde
#
_cell.length_a   1.000
_cell.length_b   1.000
_cell.length_c   1.000
_cell.angle_alpha   90.00
_cell.angle_beta   90.00
_cell.angle_gamma   90.00
#
_symmetry.space_group_name_H-M   'P 1'
#
loop_
_entity.id
_entity.type
_entity.pdbx_description
1 polymer ?
#
loop_
_entity_poly.entity_id
_entity_poly.type
_entity_poly.pdbx_seq_one_letter_code
_entity_poly.pdbx_strand_id
1 'polypeptide(L)'
;MSGGTSAVTKAVIPVAGLGTRFLPATKAIPKEMLPVVDKPAIQYVVEEAVRSGLDDVLFIAGRGKSAIEDHFDRNLELEDRLSGDDSKRELLDRVRAADRLATVHSVRQGEALGLGHAVLCAARHVGDEPFAVLLGDDLIDERDELLTRMVEVQQRLGGCVVALLEVPREQIGLYGCAAVDATDEPDVVRITGLVEKPPPDEAPSNLAVIGRYVLAPQIFDVLRTTTPGRGGEIQLTDAIQELTGRHADGGPVHGVVFRGRRYDTGDKADYLKSVVQIGCDRADLGEEFRRWLVDFVGRLDGDVPPDPIQP
;
A
#
# COMPACT_ATOMS: atom_id res chain seq x y z
N MET A 1 -5.26 25.99 25.64
CA MET A 1 -4.90 24.57 25.75
C MET A 1 -4.20 24.24 24.43
N SER A 2 -2.89 24.03 24.44
CA SER A 2 -2.12 23.63 23.25
C SER A 2 -2.58 22.21 22.91
N GLY A 3 -3.38 22.07 21.88
CA GLY A 3 -3.69 20.76 21.31
C GLY A 3 -2.40 20.18 20.71
N GLY A 4 -1.70 19.33 21.48
CA GLY A 4 -0.66 18.51 20.93
C GLY A 4 -1.32 17.61 19.87
N THR A 5 -0.82 17.67 18.63
CA THR A 5 -1.20 16.72 17.60
C THR A 5 -0.87 15.33 18.13
N SER A 6 -1.88 14.45 18.24
CA SER A 6 -1.68 13.03 18.58
C SER A 6 -0.74 12.41 17.56
N ALA A 7 0.19 11.58 18.03
CA ALA A 7 1.11 10.89 17.14
C ALA A 7 0.35 9.89 16.26
N VAL A 8 0.76 9.73 15.01
CA VAL A 8 0.27 8.67 14.13
C VAL A 8 0.95 7.37 14.55
N THR A 9 0.20 6.39 15.05
CA THR A 9 0.73 5.11 15.54
C THR A 9 0.06 3.90 14.88
N LYS A 10 -1.05 4.12 14.18
CA LYS A 10 -1.89 3.06 13.62
C LYS A 10 -1.80 3.02 12.09
N ALA A 11 -1.70 1.83 11.56
CA ALA A 11 -1.77 1.56 10.12
C ALA A 11 -3.02 0.73 9.80
N VAL A 12 -3.89 1.23 8.95
CA VAL A 12 -5.08 0.52 8.42
C VAL A 12 -4.76 0.02 7.02
N ILE A 13 -4.88 -1.28 6.82
CA ILE A 13 -4.53 -1.92 5.54
C ILE A 13 -5.76 -2.64 4.98
N PRO A 14 -6.45 -2.05 3.98
CA PRO A 14 -7.57 -2.71 3.31
C PRO A 14 -7.11 -3.90 2.48
N VAL A 15 -7.61 -5.11 2.82
CA VAL A 15 -7.30 -6.38 2.15
C VAL A 15 -8.57 -7.15 1.75
N ALA A 16 -9.71 -6.47 1.64
CA ALA A 16 -10.99 -7.11 1.33
C ALA A 16 -11.22 -7.36 -0.17
N GLY A 17 -10.37 -6.83 -1.05
CA GLY A 17 -10.50 -6.96 -2.50
C GLY A 17 -10.45 -8.42 -3.00
N LEU A 18 -11.23 -8.73 -4.05
CA LEU A 18 -11.36 -10.09 -4.59
C LEU A 18 -10.18 -10.54 -5.46
N GLY A 19 -9.31 -9.62 -5.89
CA GLY A 19 -8.12 -9.96 -6.70
C GLY A 19 -8.45 -10.55 -8.08
N THR A 20 -9.55 -10.16 -8.70
CA THR A 20 -10.08 -10.77 -9.95
C THR A 20 -9.11 -10.71 -11.13
N ARG A 21 -8.18 -9.74 -11.15
CA ARG A 21 -7.15 -9.62 -12.19
C ARG A 21 -6.19 -10.80 -12.22
N PHE A 22 -6.00 -11.49 -11.09
CA PHE A 22 -5.08 -12.64 -10.95
C PHE A 22 -5.79 -14.00 -10.93
N LEU A 23 -7.07 -14.06 -11.30
CA LEU A 23 -7.73 -15.35 -11.46
C LEU A 23 -7.05 -16.18 -12.57
N PRO A 24 -6.90 -17.51 -12.41
CA PRO A 24 -7.48 -18.32 -11.33
C PRO A 24 -6.66 -18.39 -10.03
N ALA A 25 -5.41 -17.89 -9.96
CA ALA A 25 -4.55 -18.01 -8.78
C ALA A 25 -5.23 -17.47 -7.50
N THR A 26 -5.85 -16.30 -7.59
CA THR A 26 -6.53 -15.64 -6.46
C THR A 26 -7.89 -16.22 -6.10
N LYS A 27 -8.30 -17.33 -6.71
CA LYS A 27 -9.50 -18.08 -6.28
C LYS A 27 -9.37 -18.62 -4.86
N ALA A 28 -8.16 -19.06 -4.49
CA ALA A 28 -7.88 -19.68 -3.19
C ALA A 28 -6.88 -18.88 -2.33
N ILE A 29 -6.09 -18.03 -2.96
CA ILE A 29 -5.02 -17.25 -2.28
C ILE A 29 -5.36 -15.76 -2.40
N PRO A 30 -5.35 -14.99 -1.30
CA PRO A 30 -5.45 -13.53 -1.37
C PRO A 30 -4.39 -12.95 -2.30
N LYS A 31 -4.72 -11.94 -3.11
CA LYS A 31 -3.74 -11.27 -3.99
C LYS A 31 -2.56 -10.69 -3.20
N GLU A 32 -2.83 -10.26 -1.99
CA GLU A 32 -1.85 -9.71 -1.06
C GLU A 32 -0.84 -10.75 -0.55
N MET A 33 -1.17 -12.04 -0.71
CA MET A 33 -0.29 -13.18 -0.40
C MET A 33 0.50 -13.69 -1.61
N LEU A 34 0.37 -13.06 -2.77
CA LEU A 34 1.22 -13.40 -3.92
C LEU A 34 2.69 -13.10 -3.58
N PRO A 35 3.61 -14.07 -3.81
CA PRO A 35 5.00 -13.92 -3.40
C PRO A 35 5.77 -12.98 -4.33
N VAL A 36 6.41 -11.98 -3.75
CA VAL A 36 7.43 -11.19 -4.43
C VAL A 36 8.78 -11.77 -4.03
N VAL A 37 9.33 -12.64 -4.88
CA VAL A 37 10.42 -13.57 -4.65
C VAL A 37 10.02 -14.65 -3.62
N ASP A 38 10.30 -14.48 -2.34
CA ASP A 38 10.03 -15.43 -1.24
C ASP A 38 9.28 -14.81 -0.06
N LYS A 39 8.79 -13.58 -0.23
CA LYS A 39 8.04 -12.82 0.78
C LYS A 39 6.71 -12.35 0.18
N PRO A 40 5.55 -12.53 0.84
CA PRO A 40 4.28 -12.08 0.30
C PRO A 40 4.21 -10.56 0.22
N ALA A 41 3.50 -10.01 -0.77
CA ALA A 41 3.37 -8.58 -1.01
C ALA A 41 2.94 -7.81 0.25
N ILE A 42 2.00 -8.36 1.03
CA ILE A 42 1.49 -7.72 2.25
C ILE A 42 2.57 -7.49 3.31
N GLN A 43 3.59 -8.36 3.39
CA GLN A 43 4.66 -8.21 4.38
C GLN A 43 5.51 -6.95 4.09
N TYR A 44 5.78 -6.62 2.82
CA TYR A 44 6.48 -5.38 2.46
C TYR A 44 5.70 -4.14 2.94
N VAL A 45 4.37 -4.18 2.84
CA VAL A 45 3.50 -3.07 3.28
C VAL A 45 3.52 -2.93 4.81
N VAL A 46 3.47 -4.04 5.54
CA VAL A 46 3.56 -4.02 7.02
C VAL A 46 4.95 -3.58 7.47
N GLU A 47 6.02 -4.05 6.82
CA GLU A 47 7.39 -3.61 7.10
C GLU A 47 7.57 -2.11 6.90
N GLU A 48 6.96 -1.52 5.85
CA GLU A 48 6.97 -0.08 5.65
C GLU A 48 6.26 0.67 6.78
N ALA A 49 5.09 0.20 7.22
CA ALA A 49 4.38 0.77 8.35
C ALA A 49 5.24 0.77 9.61
N VAL A 50 5.85 -0.36 9.94
CA VAL A 50 6.71 -0.51 11.13
C VAL A 50 7.97 0.36 11.05
N ARG A 51 8.64 0.44 9.88
CA ARG A 51 9.78 1.34 9.68
C ARG A 51 9.42 2.81 9.91
N SER A 52 8.14 3.16 9.66
CA SER A 52 7.62 4.52 9.89
C SER A 52 7.08 4.73 11.31
N GLY A 53 7.29 3.76 12.24
CA GLY A 53 6.86 3.84 13.64
C GLY A 53 5.41 3.46 13.88
N LEU A 54 4.75 2.78 12.94
CA LEU A 54 3.35 2.36 13.01
C LEU A 54 3.29 0.84 13.23
N ASP A 55 3.28 0.41 14.48
CA ASP A 55 3.31 -1.01 14.87
C ASP A 55 1.94 -1.58 15.30
N ASP A 56 0.90 -0.74 15.39
CA ASP A 56 -0.51 -1.15 15.54
C ASP A 56 -1.14 -1.26 14.14
N VAL A 57 -1.20 -2.48 13.60
CA VAL A 57 -1.64 -2.76 12.23
C VAL A 57 -3.03 -3.39 12.24
N LEU A 58 -3.97 -2.74 11.56
CA LEU A 58 -5.35 -3.22 11.40
C LEU A 58 -5.63 -3.63 9.95
N PHE A 59 -5.86 -4.90 9.71
CA PHE A 59 -6.39 -5.38 8.42
C PHE A 59 -7.90 -5.21 8.35
N ILE A 60 -8.38 -4.60 7.27
CA ILE A 60 -9.81 -4.61 6.94
C ILE A 60 -10.03 -5.73 5.91
N ALA A 61 -10.44 -6.89 6.41
CA ALA A 61 -10.43 -8.14 5.66
C ALA A 61 -11.80 -8.51 5.08
N GLY A 62 -11.80 -9.08 3.89
CA GLY A 62 -12.94 -9.75 3.28
C GLY A 62 -13.06 -11.21 3.71
N ARG A 63 -14.01 -11.94 3.10
CA ARG A 63 -14.13 -13.39 3.29
C ARG A 63 -12.92 -14.09 2.64
N GLY A 64 -12.41 -15.17 3.28
CA GLY A 64 -11.33 -15.99 2.74
C GLY A 64 -9.94 -15.35 2.79
N LYS A 65 -9.70 -14.43 3.74
CA LYS A 65 -8.42 -13.71 3.91
C LYS A 65 -7.59 -14.20 5.12
N SER A 66 -7.95 -15.34 5.75
CA SER A 66 -7.24 -15.88 6.93
C SER A 66 -5.76 -16.12 6.67
N ALA A 67 -5.35 -16.47 5.45
CA ALA A 67 -3.93 -16.65 5.12
C ALA A 67 -3.08 -15.38 5.36
N ILE A 68 -3.68 -14.18 5.37
CA ILE A 68 -2.98 -12.94 5.72
C ILE A 68 -2.74 -12.89 7.24
N GLU A 69 -3.75 -13.23 8.02
CA GLU A 69 -3.67 -13.29 9.49
C GLU A 69 -2.67 -14.37 9.90
N ASP A 70 -2.82 -15.59 9.37
CA ASP A 70 -1.95 -16.75 9.63
C ASP A 70 -0.48 -16.46 9.30
N HIS A 71 -0.17 -15.57 8.34
CA HIS A 71 1.19 -15.20 7.98
C HIS A 71 1.91 -14.40 9.08
N PHE A 72 1.18 -13.62 9.86
CA PHE A 72 1.72 -12.81 10.95
C PHE A 72 1.54 -13.48 12.32
N ASP A 73 0.89 -14.65 12.36
CA ASP A 73 0.74 -15.46 13.56
C ASP A 73 1.87 -16.51 13.69
N ARG A 74 2.21 -16.88 14.92
CA ARG A 74 3.23 -17.91 15.19
C ARG A 74 2.77 -19.29 14.71
N ASN A 75 3.63 -19.94 13.95
CA ASN A 75 3.48 -21.35 13.60
C ASN A 75 4.42 -22.25 14.41
N LEU A 76 3.96 -22.67 15.60
CA LEU A 76 4.78 -23.43 16.54
C LEU A 76 5.26 -24.78 15.98
N GLU A 77 4.45 -25.46 15.14
CA GLU A 77 4.86 -26.73 14.50
C GLU A 77 6.01 -26.50 13.51
N LEU A 78 5.93 -25.43 12.70
CA LEU A 78 7.00 -25.07 11.76
C LEU A 78 8.26 -24.66 12.51
N GLU A 79 8.13 -23.81 13.54
CA GLU A 79 9.26 -23.38 14.37
C GLU A 79 9.98 -24.57 15.01
N ASP A 80 9.24 -25.55 15.56
CA ASP A 80 9.79 -26.74 16.19
C ASP A 80 10.59 -27.60 15.19
N ARG A 81 10.04 -27.81 13.98
CA ARG A 81 10.73 -28.53 12.89
C ARG A 81 12.01 -27.84 12.42
N LEU A 82 12.04 -26.50 12.40
CA LEU A 82 13.22 -25.74 11.99
C LEU A 82 14.26 -25.65 13.10
N SER A 83 13.85 -25.62 14.38
CA SER A 83 14.76 -25.47 15.52
C SER A 83 15.65 -26.70 15.78
N GLY A 84 15.27 -27.86 15.25
CA GLY A 84 16.03 -29.10 15.36
C GLY A 84 17.27 -29.21 14.45
N ASP A 85 17.51 -28.21 13.60
CA ASP A 85 18.57 -28.28 12.57
C ASP A 85 19.27 -26.90 12.44
N ASP A 86 20.51 -26.85 12.87
CA ASP A 86 21.34 -25.63 12.85
C ASP A 86 21.48 -25.04 11.41
N SER A 87 21.44 -25.89 10.40
CA SER A 87 21.48 -25.43 8.99
C SER A 87 20.25 -24.61 8.57
N LYS A 88 19.16 -24.69 9.33
CA LYS A 88 17.90 -23.96 9.09
C LYS A 88 17.70 -22.75 10.00
N ARG A 89 18.70 -22.38 10.78
CA ARG A 89 18.59 -21.27 11.74
C ARG A 89 18.19 -19.96 11.09
N GLU A 90 18.81 -19.61 9.96
CA GLU A 90 18.46 -18.40 9.22
C GLU A 90 17.00 -18.41 8.74
N LEU A 91 16.51 -19.55 8.25
CA LEU A 91 15.12 -19.71 7.86
C LEU A 91 14.16 -19.56 9.04
N LEU A 92 14.50 -20.13 10.21
CA LEU A 92 13.74 -19.98 11.43
C LEU A 92 13.68 -18.51 11.88
N ASP A 93 14.80 -17.79 11.80
CA ASP A 93 14.86 -16.37 12.16
C ASP A 93 13.99 -15.52 11.22
N ARG A 94 13.97 -15.83 9.92
CA ARG A 94 13.09 -15.17 8.94
C ARG A 94 11.61 -15.43 9.20
N VAL A 95 11.23 -16.67 9.56
CA VAL A 95 9.84 -16.99 9.94
C VAL A 95 9.43 -16.18 11.18
N ARG A 96 10.24 -16.20 12.24
CA ARG A 96 9.97 -15.47 13.49
C ARG A 96 9.98 -13.95 13.33
N ALA A 97 10.69 -13.43 12.35
CA ALA A 97 10.70 -12.00 12.08
C ALA A 97 9.33 -11.51 11.61
N ALA A 98 8.60 -12.29 10.81
CA ALA A 98 7.24 -11.96 10.39
C ALA A 98 6.26 -11.91 11.58
N ASP A 99 6.35 -12.92 12.48
CA ASP A 99 5.46 -13.03 13.65
C ASP A 99 5.62 -11.88 14.66
N ARG A 100 6.78 -11.22 14.66
CA ARG A 100 7.15 -10.16 15.62
C ARG A 100 7.14 -8.77 15.02
N LEU A 101 6.74 -8.68 13.77
CA LEU A 101 6.86 -7.44 12.99
C LEU A 101 5.97 -6.33 13.55
N ALA A 102 4.72 -6.65 13.87
CA ALA A 102 3.72 -5.69 14.34
C ALA A 102 2.68 -6.35 15.25
N THR A 103 1.93 -5.54 15.99
CA THR A 103 0.68 -5.99 16.62
C THR A 103 -0.44 -5.97 15.59
N VAL A 104 -0.87 -7.14 15.14
CA VAL A 104 -1.84 -7.28 14.06
C VAL A 104 -3.24 -7.49 14.61
N HIS A 105 -4.18 -6.73 14.08
CA HIS A 105 -5.62 -6.86 14.31
C HIS A 105 -6.36 -7.07 13.00
N SER A 106 -7.55 -7.65 13.06
CA SER A 106 -8.39 -7.86 11.87
C SER A 106 -9.85 -7.50 12.15
N VAL A 107 -10.44 -6.72 11.24
CA VAL A 107 -11.86 -6.37 11.24
C VAL A 107 -12.47 -6.71 9.90
N ARG A 108 -13.69 -7.25 9.92
CA ARG A 108 -14.40 -7.66 8.69
C ARG A 108 -15.07 -6.47 8.03
N GLN A 109 -14.84 -6.28 6.74
CA GLN A 109 -15.60 -5.31 5.96
C GLN A 109 -17.07 -5.73 5.76
N GLY A 110 -17.37 -7.03 5.79
CA GLY A 110 -18.73 -7.55 5.59
C GLY A 110 -19.17 -7.50 4.12
N GLU A 111 -19.42 -6.31 3.61
CA GLU A 111 -19.78 -6.04 2.22
C GLU A 111 -18.70 -5.20 1.53
N ALA A 112 -18.37 -5.53 0.28
CA ALA A 112 -17.35 -4.84 -0.50
C ALA A 112 -17.93 -3.56 -1.15
N LEU A 113 -18.14 -2.52 -0.34
CA LEU A 113 -18.76 -1.25 -0.76
C LEU A 113 -17.72 -0.17 -1.15
N GLY A 114 -16.48 -0.53 -1.40
CA GLY A 114 -15.42 0.37 -1.83
C GLY A 114 -14.37 0.68 -0.75
N LEU A 115 -13.33 1.45 -1.14
CA LEU A 115 -12.20 1.77 -0.27
C LEU A 115 -12.62 2.67 0.90
N GLY A 116 -13.45 3.68 0.66
CA GLY A 116 -13.95 4.55 1.73
C GLY A 116 -14.71 3.76 2.80
N HIS A 117 -15.54 2.78 2.39
CA HIS A 117 -16.23 1.90 3.33
C HIS A 117 -15.24 1.00 4.11
N ALA A 118 -14.20 0.49 3.47
CA ALA A 118 -13.16 -0.28 4.17
C ALA A 118 -12.49 0.57 5.25
N VAL A 119 -12.11 1.82 4.93
CA VAL A 119 -11.56 2.77 5.92
C VAL A 119 -12.56 3.06 7.04
N LEU A 120 -13.84 3.24 6.73
CA LEU A 120 -14.87 3.47 7.75
C LEU A 120 -14.99 2.30 8.76
N CYS A 121 -14.74 1.06 8.33
CA CYS A 121 -14.74 -0.11 9.23
C CYS A 121 -13.67 -0.01 10.33
N ALA A 122 -12.61 0.79 10.12
CA ALA A 122 -11.55 1.00 11.11
C ALA A 122 -11.94 1.96 12.24
N ALA A 123 -13.03 2.74 12.11
CA ALA A 123 -13.35 3.86 12.99
C ALA A 123 -13.34 3.52 14.47
N ARG A 124 -13.81 2.33 14.87
CA ARG A 124 -13.84 1.92 16.28
C ARG A 124 -12.48 1.56 16.85
N HIS A 125 -11.58 1.06 16.03
CA HIS A 125 -10.21 0.73 16.41
C HIS A 125 -9.33 1.98 16.47
N VAL A 126 -9.47 2.84 15.47
CA VAL A 126 -8.69 4.08 15.37
C VAL A 126 -9.08 5.11 16.43
N GLY A 127 -10.39 5.27 16.68
CA GLY A 127 -10.90 6.31 17.58
C GLY A 127 -10.70 7.72 17.02
N ASP A 128 -10.25 8.63 17.87
CA ASP A 128 -10.06 10.05 17.55
C ASP A 128 -8.59 10.42 17.23
N GLU A 129 -7.79 9.43 16.82
CA GLU A 129 -6.37 9.62 16.48
C GLU A 129 -6.15 9.71 14.98
N PRO A 130 -5.10 10.44 14.50
CA PRO A 130 -4.68 10.33 13.12
C PRO A 130 -4.08 8.95 12.85
N PHE A 131 -4.25 8.45 11.62
CA PHE A 131 -3.84 7.11 11.25
C PHE A 131 -3.39 7.04 9.79
N ALA A 132 -2.58 6.05 9.47
CA ALA A 132 -2.20 5.79 8.07
C ALA A 132 -3.13 4.78 7.41
N VAL A 133 -3.32 4.90 6.10
CA VAL A 133 -3.95 3.88 5.25
C VAL A 133 -2.95 3.48 4.18
N LEU A 134 -2.67 2.17 4.08
CA LEU A 134 -1.77 1.59 3.09
C LEU A 134 -2.51 0.56 2.25
N LEU A 135 -2.51 0.71 0.93
CA LEU A 135 -3.08 -0.33 0.06
C LEU A 135 -2.15 -1.53 0.00
N GLY A 136 -2.71 -2.74 0.19
CA GLY A 136 -1.95 -3.98 0.35
C GLY A 136 -1.27 -4.51 -0.92
N ASP A 137 -1.55 -3.92 -2.08
CA ASP A 137 -0.98 -4.25 -3.38
C ASP A 137 -0.10 -3.13 -3.99
N ASP A 138 0.16 -2.08 -3.24
CA ASP A 138 1.01 -0.96 -3.63
C ASP A 138 2.27 -0.96 -2.76
N LEU A 139 3.41 -1.33 -3.32
CA LEU A 139 4.66 -1.46 -2.59
C LEU A 139 5.55 -0.23 -2.83
N ILE A 140 6.14 0.27 -1.76
CA ILE A 140 7.19 1.30 -1.80
C ILE A 140 8.52 0.63 -1.46
N ASP A 141 9.56 0.92 -2.23
CA ASP A 141 10.89 0.38 -2.00
C ASP A 141 11.39 0.74 -0.58
N GLU A 142 12.03 -0.22 0.10
CA GLU A 142 12.51 -0.03 1.47
C GLU A 142 13.54 1.10 1.64
N ARG A 143 14.18 1.51 0.55
CA ARG A 143 15.14 2.61 0.48
C ARG A 143 14.48 3.99 0.39
N ASP A 144 13.15 4.03 0.19
CA ASP A 144 12.37 5.25 0.00
C ASP A 144 11.43 5.46 1.20
N GLU A 145 11.57 6.58 1.92
CA GLU A 145 10.89 6.86 3.20
C GLU A 145 9.58 7.66 3.02
N LEU A 146 8.73 7.25 2.06
CA LEU A 146 7.51 7.98 1.73
C LEU A 146 6.57 8.13 2.93
N LEU A 147 6.24 7.02 3.60
CA LEU A 147 5.27 7.05 4.71
C LEU A 147 5.81 7.85 5.91
N THR A 148 7.09 7.71 6.24
CA THR A 148 7.76 8.51 7.28
C THR A 148 7.62 10.00 6.98
N ARG A 149 7.90 10.41 5.73
CA ARG A 149 7.74 11.80 5.29
C ARG A 149 6.30 12.29 5.40
N MET A 150 5.32 11.46 5.04
CA MET A 150 3.90 11.81 5.16
C MET A 150 3.46 12.01 6.62
N VAL A 151 3.95 11.16 7.53
CA VAL A 151 3.71 11.29 8.98
C VAL A 151 4.30 12.60 9.51
N GLU A 152 5.53 12.95 9.14
CA GLU A 152 6.14 14.22 9.52
C GLU A 152 5.34 15.44 9.05
N VAL A 153 4.88 15.41 7.78
CA VAL A 153 4.04 16.48 7.21
C VAL A 153 2.73 16.59 7.99
N GLN A 154 2.07 15.48 8.29
CA GLN A 154 0.82 15.46 9.04
C GLN A 154 1.01 15.99 10.47
N GLN A 155 2.06 15.56 11.18
CA GLN A 155 2.36 16.03 12.55
C GLN A 155 2.62 17.54 12.61
N ARG A 156 3.23 18.09 11.58
CA ARG A 156 3.60 19.51 11.51
C ARG A 156 2.46 20.41 11.01
N LEU A 157 1.73 19.97 9.98
CA LEU A 157 0.71 20.79 9.31
C LEU A 157 -0.71 20.44 9.75
N GLY A 158 -0.93 19.27 10.38
CA GLY A 158 -2.25 18.75 10.70
C GLY A 158 -3.02 18.28 9.46
N GLY A 159 -4.28 17.91 9.67
CA GLY A 159 -5.19 17.49 8.61
C GLY A 159 -4.82 16.15 7.97
N CYS A 160 -5.09 16.01 6.68
CA CYS A 160 -4.81 14.81 5.92
C CYS A 160 -3.62 14.99 4.98
N VAL A 161 -2.87 13.90 4.75
CA VAL A 161 -1.76 13.86 3.78
C VAL A 161 -1.98 12.70 2.82
N VAL A 162 -1.85 12.95 1.53
CA VAL A 162 -2.05 11.97 0.44
C VAL A 162 -0.75 11.83 -0.34
N ALA A 163 -0.33 10.61 -0.64
CA ALA A 163 0.81 10.38 -1.52
C ALA A 163 0.41 10.63 -2.98
N LEU A 164 1.22 11.40 -3.68
CA LEU A 164 1.03 11.76 -5.08
C LEU A 164 2.23 11.27 -5.90
N LEU A 165 1.95 10.77 -7.10
CA LEU A 165 2.96 10.38 -8.08
C LEU A 165 2.67 11.08 -9.41
N GLU A 166 3.68 11.67 -10.02
CA GLU A 166 3.55 12.21 -11.36
C GLU A 166 3.53 11.06 -12.38
N VAL A 167 2.45 10.96 -13.15
CA VAL A 167 2.26 9.92 -14.17
C VAL A 167 2.06 10.51 -15.55
N PRO A 168 2.35 9.76 -16.64
CA PRO A 168 1.96 10.19 -17.99
C PRO A 168 0.48 10.53 -18.08
N ARG A 169 0.16 11.57 -18.85
CA ARG A 169 -1.22 12.08 -18.98
C ARG A 169 -2.23 11.01 -19.38
N GLU A 170 -1.81 10.08 -20.21
CA GLU A 170 -2.64 8.98 -20.72
C GLU A 170 -3.03 7.98 -19.61
N GLN A 171 -2.24 7.90 -18.54
CA GLN A 171 -2.45 6.97 -17.42
C GLN A 171 -3.26 7.57 -16.28
N ILE A 172 -3.47 8.90 -16.26
CA ILE A 172 -4.11 9.57 -15.11
C ILE A 172 -5.53 9.05 -14.84
N GLY A 173 -6.25 8.62 -15.88
CA GLY A 173 -7.60 8.05 -15.76
C GLY A 173 -7.69 6.72 -15.01
N LEU A 174 -6.56 6.13 -14.60
CA LEU A 174 -6.50 4.92 -13.77
C LEU A 174 -6.54 5.25 -12.27
N TYR A 175 -6.28 6.51 -11.89
CA TYR A 175 -6.06 6.97 -10.52
C TYR A 175 -6.99 8.09 -10.12
N GLY A 176 -7.13 8.35 -8.83
CA GLY A 176 -7.58 9.65 -8.35
C GLY A 176 -6.56 10.72 -8.76
N CYS A 177 -7.02 11.89 -9.17
CA CYS A 177 -6.18 13.00 -9.64
C CYS A 177 -6.32 14.21 -8.73
N ALA A 178 -5.19 14.82 -8.34
CA ALA A 178 -5.16 15.98 -7.45
C ALA A 178 -5.03 17.29 -8.21
N ALA A 179 -5.87 18.29 -7.87
CA ALA A 179 -5.61 19.70 -8.11
C ALA A 179 -4.82 20.25 -6.93
N VAL A 180 -3.75 21.00 -7.20
CA VAL A 180 -2.82 21.39 -6.14
C VAL A 180 -2.34 22.83 -6.29
N ASP A 181 -2.02 23.47 -5.15
CA ASP A 181 -1.22 24.68 -5.05
C ASP A 181 0.17 24.32 -4.49
N ALA A 182 1.21 25.01 -4.95
CA ALA A 182 2.56 24.86 -4.42
C ALA A 182 2.63 25.37 -2.96
N THR A 183 3.56 24.79 -2.19
CA THR A 183 3.96 25.27 -0.86
C THR A 183 5.43 25.71 -0.88
N ASP A 184 5.96 26.13 0.27
CA ASP A 184 7.39 26.48 0.41
C ASP A 184 8.31 25.23 0.35
N GLU A 185 7.76 24.03 0.43
CA GLU A 185 8.49 22.77 0.36
C GLU A 185 8.33 22.12 -1.02
N PRO A 186 9.43 21.70 -1.68
CA PRO A 186 9.38 21.27 -3.08
C PRO A 186 8.68 19.93 -3.30
N ASP A 187 8.53 19.12 -2.24
CA ASP A 187 7.87 17.82 -2.25
C ASP A 187 6.48 17.84 -1.60
N VAL A 188 6.05 18.97 -1.03
CA VAL A 188 4.75 19.11 -0.37
C VAL A 188 3.89 20.11 -1.14
N VAL A 189 2.67 19.72 -1.40
CA VAL A 189 1.68 20.57 -2.07
C VAL A 189 0.42 20.67 -1.22
N ARG A 190 -0.35 21.75 -1.38
CA ARG A 190 -1.69 21.85 -0.83
C ARG A 190 -2.69 21.29 -1.85
N ILE A 191 -3.48 20.30 -1.47
CA ILE A 191 -4.54 19.76 -2.31
C ILE A 191 -5.77 20.69 -2.24
N THR A 192 -6.19 21.19 -3.39
CA THR A 192 -7.35 22.08 -3.56
C THR A 192 -8.54 21.33 -4.13
N GLY A 193 -8.32 20.15 -4.70
CA GLY A 193 -9.37 19.30 -5.24
C GLY A 193 -8.87 17.90 -5.58
N LEU A 194 -9.78 16.93 -5.53
CA LEU A 194 -9.53 15.53 -5.91
C LEU A 194 -10.66 15.05 -6.81
N VAL A 195 -10.32 14.35 -7.89
CA VAL A 195 -11.29 13.75 -8.82
C VAL A 195 -10.94 12.28 -9.03
N GLU A 196 -11.91 11.38 -8.82
CA GLU A 196 -11.69 9.94 -9.01
C GLU A 196 -11.71 9.56 -10.49
N LYS A 197 -10.57 9.12 -10.99
CA LYS A 197 -10.35 8.60 -12.36
C LYS A 197 -10.95 9.49 -13.44
N PRO A 198 -10.54 10.75 -13.54
CA PRO A 198 -11.05 11.65 -14.58
C PRO A 198 -10.62 11.18 -15.98
N PRO A 199 -11.34 11.57 -17.05
CA PRO A 199 -10.80 11.48 -18.40
C PRO A 199 -9.48 12.28 -18.49
N PRO A 200 -8.48 11.82 -19.28
CA PRO A 200 -7.18 12.49 -19.34
C PRO A 200 -7.24 13.98 -19.73
N ASP A 201 -8.19 14.37 -20.58
CA ASP A 201 -8.43 15.75 -21.02
C ASP A 201 -9.09 16.63 -19.95
N GLU A 202 -9.82 16.04 -19.01
CA GLU A 202 -10.48 16.73 -17.89
C GLU A 202 -9.68 16.70 -16.59
N ALA A 203 -8.57 15.94 -16.53
CA ALA A 203 -7.78 15.81 -15.32
C ALA A 203 -7.12 17.15 -14.94
N PRO A 204 -7.22 17.58 -13.66
CA PRO A 204 -6.70 18.87 -13.22
C PRO A 204 -5.16 18.94 -13.24
N SER A 205 -4.48 17.82 -13.20
CA SER A 205 -3.01 17.69 -13.25
C SER A 205 -2.58 16.32 -13.74
N ASN A 206 -1.28 15.98 -13.66
CA ASN A 206 -0.74 14.60 -13.78
C ASN A 206 -0.38 13.98 -12.44
N LEU A 207 -0.80 14.57 -11.33
CA LEU A 207 -0.51 14.04 -9.99
C LEU A 207 -1.57 13.01 -9.61
N ALA A 208 -1.19 11.75 -9.74
CA ALA A 208 -2.00 10.59 -9.39
C ALA A 208 -1.94 10.33 -7.88
N VAL A 209 -3.08 10.05 -7.28
CA VAL A 209 -3.15 9.55 -5.90
C VAL A 209 -2.72 8.09 -5.89
N ILE A 210 -1.72 7.77 -5.07
CA ILE A 210 -1.24 6.41 -4.89
C ILE A 210 -1.60 5.87 -3.51
N GLY A 211 -1.36 4.60 -3.25
CA GLY A 211 -1.92 3.82 -2.15
C GLY A 211 -1.42 4.15 -0.74
N ARG A 212 -1.05 5.40 -0.46
CA ARG A 212 -0.62 5.87 0.87
C ARG A 212 -1.35 7.14 1.29
N TYR A 213 -1.92 7.09 2.50
CA TYR A 213 -2.65 8.20 3.09
C TYR A 213 -2.31 8.30 4.57
N VAL A 214 -2.22 9.51 5.11
CA VAL A 214 -2.27 9.77 6.54
C VAL A 214 -3.48 10.66 6.79
N LEU A 215 -4.46 10.14 7.52
CA LEU A 215 -5.79 10.73 7.62
C LEU A 215 -6.06 11.23 9.04
N ALA A 216 -6.72 12.39 9.12
CA ALA A 216 -7.30 12.88 10.36
C ALA A 216 -8.60 12.11 10.67
N PRO A 217 -8.95 11.90 11.97
CA PRO A 217 -10.14 11.10 12.35
C PRO A 217 -11.47 11.67 11.86
N GLN A 218 -11.54 12.97 11.53
CA GLN A 218 -12.70 13.63 10.93
C GLN A 218 -13.12 13.00 9.58
N ILE A 219 -12.24 12.26 8.92
CA ILE A 219 -12.60 11.50 7.73
C ILE A 219 -13.74 10.52 7.97
N PHE A 220 -13.86 9.98 9.20
CA PHE A 220 -14.94 9.06 9.53
C PHE A 220 -16.32 9.71 9.52
N ASP A 221 -16.42 10.98 9.92
CA ASP A 221 -17.68 11.72 9.88
C ASP A 221 -18.14 11.97 8.44
N VAL A 222 -17.19 12.29 7.58
CA VAL A 222 -17.44 12.45 6.13
C VAL A 222 -17.87 11.11 5.53
N LEU A 223 -17.10 10.04 5.78
CA LEU A 223 -17.39 8.71 5.23
C LEU A 223 -18.76 8.15 5.62
N ARG A 224 -19.29 8.52 6.80
CA ARG A 224 -20.65 8.13 7.22
C ARG A 224 -21.75 8.73 6.34
N THR A 225 -21.49 9.84 5.71
CA THR A 225 -22.45 10.60 4.86
C THR A 225 -22.11 10.54 3.37
N THR A 226 -20.91 10.04 3.00
CA THR A 226 -20.49 9.90 1.61
C THR A 226 -21.41 8.93 0.88
N THR A 227 -22.01 9.39 -0.22
CA THR A 227 -22.83 8.54 -1.09
C THR A 227 -21.96 7.74 -2.06
N PRO A 228 -22.43 6.57 -2.53
CA PRO A 228 -21.71 5.82 -3.55
C PRO A 228 -21.44 6.67 -4.81
N GLY A 229 -20.18 6.75 -5.19
CA GLY A 229 -19.70 7.45 -6.38
C GLY A 229 -19.49 6.52 -7.57
N ARG A 230 -18.35 6.68 -8.26
CA ARG A 230 -17.99 5.87 -9.43
C ARG A 230 -18.01 4.37 -9.11
N GLY A 231 -18.64 3.58 -9.98
CA GLY A 231 -18.79 2.14 -9.80
C GLY A 231 -19.78 1.70 -8.72
N GLY A 232 -20.53 2.62 -8.11
CA GLY A 232 -21.42 2.31 -6.98
C GLY A 232 -20.69 2.10 -5.66
N GLU A 233 -19.42 2.50 -5.56
CA GLU A 233 -18.57 2.35 -4.39
C GLU A 233 -18.45 3.66 -3.58
N ILE A 234 -18.31 3.55 -2.27
CA ILE A 234 -17.92 4.67 -1.40
C ILE A 234 -16.44 4.92 -1.62
N GLN A 235 -16.12 5.99 -2.37
CA GLN A 235 -14.75 6.33 -2.72
C GLN A 235 -14.07 7.14 -1.61
N LEU A 236 -12.85 6.74 -1.24
CA LEU A 236 -12.05 7.52 -0.29
C LEU A 236 -11.66 8.89 -0.88
N THR A 237 -11.43 8.94 -2.19
CA THR A 237 -11.12 10.17 -2.93
C THR A 237 -12.23 11.21 -2.79
N ASP A 238 -13.50 10.78 -2.88
CA ASP A 238 -14.66 11.69 -2.74
C ASP A 238 -14.77 12.22 -1.30
N ALA A 239 -14.52 11.38 -0.30
CA ALA A 239 -14.51 11.81 1.10
C ALA A 239 -13.38 12.80 1.40
N ILE A 240 -12.17 12.58 0.87
CA ILE A 240 -11.06 13.53 1.03
C ILE A 240 -11.35 14.83 0.26
N GLN A 241 -11.98 14.76 -0.92
CA GLN A 241 -12.43 15.94 -1.65
C GLN A 241 -13.35 16.81 -0.80
N GLU A 242 -14.28 16.22 -0.06
CA GLU A 242 -15.17 16.98 0.82
C GLU A 242 -14.41 17.69 1.94
N LEU A 243 -13.33 17.07 2.46
CA LEU A 243 -12.48 17.70 3.48
C LEU A 243 -11.69 18.91 2.93
N THR A 244 -11.36 18.95 1.64
CA THR A 244 -10.66 20.12 1.07
C THR A 244 -11.47 21.41 1.18
N GLY A 245 -12.79 21.32 1.24
CA GLY A 245 -13.72 22.44 1.42
C GLY A 245 -14.04 22.80 2.88
N ARG A 246 -13.67 21.94 3.85
CA ARG A 246 -14.01 22.08 5.28
C ARG A 246 -12.79 22.53 6.11
N HIS A 247 -12.20 23.66 5.79
CA HIS A 247 -10.98 24.17 6.47
C HIS A 247 -11.05 24.25 8.01
N ALA A 248 -12.26 24.26 8.62
CA ALA A 248 -12.44 24.39 10.05
C ALA A 248 -12.48 23.06 10.81
N ASP A 249 -12.95 21.96 10.19
CA ASP A 249 -13.35 20.74 10.91
C ASP A 249 -12.43 19.51 10.68
N GLY A 250 -11.42 19.59 9.86
CA GLY A 250 -10.52 18.46 9.56
C GLY A 250 -9.10 18.88 9.19
N GLY A 251 -8.83 20.19 9.23
CA GLY A 251 -7.56 20.76 8.82
C GLY A 251 -7.37 20.72 7.29
N PRO A 252 -6.24 21.24 6.80
CA PRO A 252 -5.92 21.25 5.39
C PRO A 252 -5.64 19.83 4.87
N VAL A 253 -5.79 19.64 3.57
CA VAL A 253 -5.33 18.42 2.88
C VAL A 253 -4.05 18.75 2.13
N HIS A 254 -2.99 17.99 2.40
CA HIS A 254 -1.71 18.14 1.73
C HIS A 254 -1.39 16.91 0.86
N GLY A 255 -0.52 17.07 -0.11
CA GLY A 255 0.07 15.99 -0.89
C GLY A 255 1.57 15.94 -0.69
N VAL A 256 2.13 14.72 -0.59
CA VAL A 256 3.57 14.50 -0.72
C VAL A 256 3.83 13.95 -2.12
N VAL A 257 4.56 14.69 -2.95
CA VAL A 257 4.92 14.29 -4.31
C VAL A 257 6.10 13.34 -4.25
N PHE A 258 5.82 12.07 -4.47
CA PHE A 258 6.79 10.98 -4.41
C PHE A 258 7.56 10.85 -5.72
N ARG A 259 8.88 10.68 -5.62
CA ARG A 259 9.79 10.48 -6.76
C ARG A 259 10.69 9.25 -6.60
N GLY A 260 10.28 8.31 -5.75
CA GLY A 260 10.99 7.06 -5.50
C GLY A 260 10.44 5.88 -6.32
N ARG A 261 10.75 4.68 -5.85
CA ARG A 261 10.40 3.41 -6.50
C ARG A 261 9.10 2.86 -5.93
N ARG A 262 8.10 2.75 -6.78
CA ARG A 262 6.80 2.17 -6.49
C ARG A 262 6.58 0.94 -7.37
N TYR A 263 6.00 -0.10 -6.77
CA TYR A 263 5.69 -1.36 -7.43
C TYR A 263 4.20 -1.67 -7.25
N ASP A 264 3.45 -1.69 -8.37
CA ASP A 264 2.02 -2.03 -8.36
C ASP A 264 1.85 -3.54 -8.53
N THR A 265 1.61 -4.25 -7.42
CA THR A 265 1.36 -5.70 -7.46
C THR A 265 -0.12 -6.04 -7.74
N GLY A 266 -0.96 -5.06 -8.00
CA GLY A 266 -2.36 -5.22 -8.40
C GLY A 266 -2.58 -5.40 -9.89
N ASP A 267 -1.56 -5.13 -10.74
CA ASP A 267 -1.54 -5.41 -12.18
C ASP A 267 -0.59 -6.55 -12.51
N LYS A 268 -0.91 -7.39 -13.50
CA LYS A 268 -0.10 -8.56 -13.86
C LYS A 268 1.27 -8.21 -14.41
N ALA A 269 1.35 -7.21 -15.30
CA ALA A 269 2.60 -6.82 -15.92
C ALA A 269 3.51 -6.11 -14.91
N ASP A 270 2.94 -5.24 -14.10
CA ASP A 270 3.69 -4.51 -13.06
C ASP A 270 4.11 -5.44 -11.92
N TYR A 271 3.28 -6.45 -11.57
CA TYR A 271 3.69 -7.51 -10.65
C TYR A 271 4.93 -8.27 -11.15
N LEU A 272 4.96 -8.69 -12.41
CA LEU A 272 6.12 -9.37 -12.99
C LEU A 272 7.37 -8.46 -12.98
N LYS A 273 7.21 -7.18 -13.35
CA LYS A 273 8.31 -6.21 -13.26
C LYS A 273 8.81 -6.03 -11.82
N SER A 274 7.90 -5.97 -10.85
CA SER A 274 8.23 -5.86 -9.43
C SER A 274 9.05 -7.06 -8.95
N VAL A 275 8.64 -8.28 -9.30
CA VAL A 275 9.38 -9.51 -8.94
C VAL A 275 10.78 -9.50 -9.56
N VAL A 276 10.91 -9.11 -10.82
CA VAL A 276 12.21 -9.02 -11.49
C VAL A 276 13.10 -7.96 -10.84
N GLN A 277 12.58 -6.75 -10.62
CA GLN A 277 13.37 -5.64 -10.05
C GLN A 277 13.85 -5.96 -8.64
N ILE A 278 12.93 -6.41 -7.76
CA ILE A 278 13.26 -6.78 -6.38
C ILE A 278 14.21 -7.99 -6.37
N GLY A 279 13.99 -8.98 -7.25
CA GLY A 279 14.89 -10.12 -7.39
C GLY A 279 16.31 -9.71 -7.81
N CYS A 280 16.44 -8.75 -8.73
CA CYS A 280 17.73 -8.19 -9.16
C CYS A 280 18.46 -7.44 -8.03
N ASP A 281 17.73 -6.83 -7.10
CA ASP A 281 18.32 -6.01 -6.03
C ASP A 281 18.70 -6.83 -4.80
N ARG A 282 18.29 -8.09 -4.71
CA ARG A 282 18.60 -8.97 -3.57
C ARG A 282 20.09 -9.34 -3.50
N ALA A 283 20.63 -9.33 -2.30
CA ALA A 283 22.03 -9.66 -2.05
C ALA A 283 22.36 -11.15 -2.27
N ASP A 284 21.38 -12.05 -2.00
CA ASP A 284 21.55 -13.50 -2.05
C ASP A 284 21.45 -14.10 -3.47
N LEU A 285 20.68 -13.50 -4.36
CA LEU A 285 20.42 -14.05 -5.71
C LEU A 285 20.60 -13.05 -6.85
N GLY A 286 20.65 -11.75 -6.57
CA GLY A 286 20.55 -10.70 -7.57
C GLY A 286 21.71 -10.70 -8.60
N GLU A 287 22.92 -11.07 -8.21
CA GLU A 287 24.05 -11.10 -9.15
C GLU A 287 23.88 -12.19 -10.21
N GLU A 288 23.54 -13.41 -9.80
CA GLU A 288 23.29 -14.54 -10.70
C GLU A 288 22.05 -14.29 -11.55
N PHE A 289 20.97 -13.81 -10.93
CA PHE A 289 19.70 -13.53 -11.60
C PHE A 289 19.84 -12.43 -12.67
N ARG A 290 20.55 -11.32 -12.39
CA ARG A 290 20.83 -10.27 -13.39
C ARG A 290 21.62 -10.82 -14.60
N ARG A 291 22.64 -11.67 -14.34
CA ARG A 291 23.43 -12.28 -15.41
C ARG A 291 22.56 -13.15 -16.31
N TRP A 292 21.76 -14.02 -15.71
CA TRP A 292 20.79 -14.84 -16.44
C TRP A 292 19.78 -14.00 -17.22
N LEU A 293 19.24 -12.92 -16.62
CA LEU A 293 18.24 -12.05 -17.24
C LEU A 293 18.80 -11.33 -18.49
N VAL A 294 20.02 -10.85 -18.42
CA VAL A 294 20.70 -10.24 -19.59
C VAL A 294 20.83 -11.25 -20.73
N ASP A 295 21.28 -12.46 -20.42
CA ASP A 295 21.40 -13.54 -21.41
C ASP A 295 20.05 -13.96 -21.97
N PHE A 296 19.03 -14.02 -21.15
CA PHE A 296 17.65 -14.36 -21.56
C PHE A 296 17.09 -13.30 -22.51
N VAL A 297 17.17 -12.01 -22.16
CA VAL A 297 16.67 -10.91 -23.00
C VAL A 297 17.44 -10.85 -24.32
N GLY A 298 18.77 -11.03 -24.30
CA GLY A 298 19.59 -11.06 -25.52
C GLY A 298 19.18 -12.19 -26.46
N ARG A 299 18.67 -13.30 -25.97
CA ARG A 299 18.12 -14.40 -26.78
C ARG A 299 16.73 -14.12 -27.36
N LEU A 300 15.91 -13.29 -26.70
CA LEU A 300 14.59 -12.91 -27.22
C LEU A 300 14.67 -12.07 -28.51
N ASP A 301 15.74 -11.28 -28.64
CA ASP A 301 16.01 -10.46 -29.84
C ASP A 301 16.66 -11.24 -30.99
N GLY A 302 17.07 -12.50 -30.74
CA GLY A 302 17.63 -13.42 -31.75
C GLY A 302 16.66 -14.60 -32.00
N ASP A 303 16.62 -15.13 -33.22
CA ASP A 303 15.81 -16.30 -33.64
C ASP A 303 16.21 -17.64 -32.96
N VAL A 304 16.85 -17.61 -31.78
CA VAL A 304 17.30 -18.81 -31.08
C VAL A 304 16.22 -19.19 -30.03
N PRO A 305 15.61 -20.38 -30.13
CA PRO A 305 14.66 -20.85 -29.12
C PRO A 305 15.35 -20.95 -27.75
N PRO A 306 14.68 -20.59 -26.65
CA PRO A 306 15.26 -20.67 -25.32
C PRO A 306 15.64 -22.13 -24.99
N ASP A 307 16.86 -22.31 -24.49
CA ASP A 307 17.24 -23.60 -23.90
C ASP A 307 16.25 -23.97 -22.79
N PRO A 308 15.82 -25.25 -22.72
CA PRO A 308 15.01 -25.69 -21.59
C PRO A 308 15.80 -25.43 -20.30
N ILE A 309 15.11 -24.85 -19.32
CA ILE A 309 15.66 -24.62 -17.98
C ILE A 309 16.22 -25.96 -17.48
N GLN A 310 17.54 -26.06 -17.39
CA GLN A 310 18.16 -27.21 -16.74
C GLN A 310 17.92 -27.12 -15.24
N PRO A 311 17.54 -28.23 -14.57
CA PRO A 311 17.24 -28.28 -13.14
C PRO A 311 18.45 -28.00 -12.28
#